data_09d5cbaf341dbbee7adf4c2d6bfc4b2c
#
_entry.id   09d5cbaf341dbbee7adf4c2d6bfc4b2c
#
_cell.length_a   1.000
_cell.length_b   1.000
_cell.length_c   1.000
_cell.angle_alpha   90.00
_cell.angle_beta   90.00
_cell.angle_gamma   90.00
#
_symmetry.space_group_name_H-M   'P 1'
#
loop_
_entity.id
_entity.type
_entity.pdbx_description
1 polymer ?
#
loop_
_entity_poly.entity_id
_entity_poly.type
_entity_poly.pdbx_seq_one_letter_code
_entity_poly.pdbx_strand_id
1 'polypeptide(L)'
;MEYTGIEIFVRLFKSNAYLIKIFKDFKQLETEDEMRANESLEKHATFVMTTLDEAISNIDNYDFVKDLLTRTGCSHQRFSEFQKDNFLKIRQPFLDAVKITLGDRYTDYMENVYTLTINFILQGLMDGYMDDTAIQIKLDSGHEIDRNIHEANDTTFVKAAES
;
A
#
# COMPACT_ATOMS: atom_id res chain seq x y z
N MET A 1 -10.58 -5.34 9.86
CA MET A 1 -9.40 -4.92 9.07
C MET A 1 -9.58 -3.57 8.38
N GLU A 2 -10.74 -3.31 7.83
CA GLU A 2 -11.08 -2.07 7.10
C GLU A 2 -10.84 -0.79 7.92
N TYR A 3 -11.35 -0.69 9.12
CA TYR A 3 -11.11 0.43 10.02
C TYR A 3 -9.63 0.69 10.28
N THR A 4 -8.82 -0.35 10.48
CA THR A 4 -7.38 -0.23 10.71
C THR A 4 -6.67 0.36 9.50
N GLY A 5 -7.05 -0.05 8.29
CA GLY A 5 -6.48 0.47 7.05
C GLY A 5 -6.73 1.98 6.88
N ILE A 6 -7.95 2.44 7.10
CA ILE A 6 -8.29 3.87 7.02
C ILE A 6 -7.49 4.67 8.06
N GLU A 7 -7.40 4.20 9.30
CA GLU A 7 -6.66 4.87 10.37
C GLU A 7 -5.16 4.99 10.07
N ILE A 8 -4.56 4.04 9.36
CA ILE A 8 -3.18 4.15 8.88
C ILE A 8 -3.03 5.38 7.98
N PHE A 9 -3.93 5.55 7.00
CA PHE A 9 -3.87 6.68 6.06
C PHE A 9 -4.21 8.01 6.70
N VAL A 10 -5.20 8.08 7.59
CA VAL A 10 -5.51 9.29 8.37
C VAL A 10 -4.27 9.76 9.14
N ARG A 11 -3.57 8.85 9.82
CA ARG A 11 -2.33 9.15 10.54
C ARG A 11 -1.18 9.54 9.61
N LEU A 12 -1.07 8.85 8.47
CA LEU A 12 -0.07 9.14 7.45
C LEU A 12 -0.22 10.58 6.93
N PHE A 13 -1.43 10.98 6.56
CA PHE A 13 -1.69 12.31 6.03
C PHE A 13 -1.61 13.40 7.09
N LYS A 14 -1.98 13.09 8.34
CA LYS A 14 -1.80 14.01 9.47
C LYS A 14 -0.32 14.31 9.73
N SER A 15 0.54 13.30 9.65
CA SER A 15 1.97 13.43 9.86
C SER A 15 2.73 13.95 8.63
N ASN A 16 2.17 13.77 7.43
CA ASN A 16 2.79 14.08 6.15
C ASN A 16 1.74 14.64 5.19
N ALA A 17 1.21 15.84 5.49
CA ALA A 17 0.10 16.45 4.75
C ALA A 17 0.36 16.61 3.24
N TYR A 18 1.63 16.73 2.82
CA TYR A 18 1.98 16.83 1.41
C TYR A 18 1.65 15.56 0.61
N LEU A 19 1.62 14.39 1.26
CA LEU A 19 1.33 13.11 0.59
C LEU A 19 -0.10 13.05 0.05
N ILE A 20 -1.05 13.72 0.69
CA ILE A 20 -2.44 13.73 0.22
C ILE A 20 -2.55 14.28 -1.21
N LYS A 21 -1.62 15.17 -1.60
CA LYS A 21 -1.60 15.78 -2.94
C LYS A 21 -1.24 14.80 -4.05
N ILE A 22 -0.54 13.71 -3.70
CA ILE A 22 -0.17 12.65 -4.65
C ILE A 22 -1.42 11.87 -5.08
N PHE A 23 -2.41 11.77 -4.21
CA PHE A 23 -3.67 11.09 -4.48
C PHE A 23 -4.68 12.07 -5.08
N LYS A 24 -4.97 11.93 -6.38
CA LYS A 24 -5.84 12.87 -7.12
C LYS A 24 -7.23 13.00 -6.50
N ASP A 25 -7.76 11.88 -5.99
CA ASP A 25 -9.12 11.79 -5.45
C ASP A 25 -9.23 12.29 -4.00
N PHE A 26 -8.10 12.56 -3.33
CA PHE A 26 -8.07 12.96 -1.92
C PHE A 26 -7.64 14.41 -1.71
N LYS A 27 -7.29 15.14 -2.78
CA LYS A 27 -6.71 16.50 -2.70
C LYS A 27 -7.57 17.53 -1.96
N GLN A 28 -8.87 17.27 -1.84
CA GLN A 28 -9.84 18.20 -1.23
C GLN A 28 -10.21 17.80 0.20
N LEU A 29 -9.63 16.69 0.73
CA LEU A 29 -9.93 16.24 2.08
C LEU A 29 -9.10 17.06 3.08
N GLU A 30 -9.78 17.82 3.92
CA GLU A 30 -9.15 18.72 4.89
C GLU A 30 -9.25 18.18 6.32
N THR A 31 -10.30 17.43 6.61
CA THR A 31 -10.57 16.92 7.96
C THR A 31 -10.42 15.40 8.04
N GLU A 32 -10.14 14.91 9.26
CA GLU A 32 -10.06 13.46 9.51
C GLU A 32 -11.40 12.76 9.24
N ASP A 33 -12.53 13.41 9.53
CA ASP A 33 -13.85 12.84 9.31
C ASP A 33 -14.17 12.72 7.82
N GLU A 34 -13.75 13.70 7.01
CA GLU A 34 -13.85 13.61 5.54
C GLU A 34 -12.99 12.46 5.01
N MET A 35 -11.77 12.28 5.54
CA MET A 35 -10.91 11.17 5.17
C MET A 35 -11.56 9.82 5.49
N ARG A 36 -12.13 9.67 6.70
CA ARG A 36 -12.80 8.43 7.13
C ARG A 36 -14.06 8.11 6.32
N ALA A 37 -14.74 9.12 5.79
CA ALA A 37 -15.95 8.98 4.99
C ALA A 37 -15.69 8.87 3.48
N ASN A 38 -14.43 8.91 3.05
CA ASN A 38 -14.08 8.94 1.63
C ASN A 38 -13.95 7.51 1.06
N GLU A 39 -14.86 7.14 0.15
CA GLU A 39 -14.88 5.82 -0.47
C GLU A 39 -13.59 5.47 -1.26
N SER A 40 -12.98 6.44 -1.92
CA SER A 40 -11.75 6.20 -2.66
C SER A 40 -10.57 5.89 -1.72
N LEU A 41 -10.52 6.56 -0.56
CA LEU A 41 -9.53 6.27 0.47
C LEU A 41 -9.77 4.90 1.09
N GLU A 42 -11.02 4.57 1.39
CA GLU A 42 -11.43 3.25 1.88
C GLU A 42 -11.00 2.12 0.94
N LYS A 43 -11.27 2.26 -0.36
CA LYS A 43 -10.84 1.29 -1.38
C LYS A 43 -9.32 1.14 -1.42
N HIS A 44 -8.58 2.25 -1.39
CA HIS A 44 -7.12 2.21 -1.38
C HIS A 44 -6.58 1.57 -0.10
N ALA A 45 -7.14 1.91 1.06
CA ALA A 45 -6.78 1.31 2.34
C ALA A 45 -7.05 -0.20 2.37
N THR A 46 -8.18 -0.64 1.83
CA THR A 46 -8.53 -2.05 1.69
C THR A 46 -7.52 -2.78 0.80
N PHE A 47 -7.16 -2.20 -0.35
CA PHE A 47 -6.14 -2.77 -1.23
C PHE A 47 -4.78 -2.92 -0.52
N VAL A 48 -4.33 -1.89 0.20
CA VAL A 48 -3.08 -1.96 0.97
C VAL A 48 -3.14 -3.06 2.03
N MET A 49 -4.24 -3.14 2.78
CA MET A 49 -4.40 -4.16 3.82
C MET A 49 -4.44 -5.58 3.23
N THR A 50 -5.08 -5.76 2.08
CA THR A 50 -5.09 -7.05 1.36
C THR A 50 -3.67 -7.44 0.91
N THR A 51 -2.92 -6.50 0.34
CA THR A 51 -1.52 -6.75 -0.07
C THR A 51 -0.62 -7.12 1.12
N LEU A 52 -0.80 -6.43 2.26
CA LEU A 52 -0.07 -6.75 3.49
C LEU A 52 -0.42 -8.14 4.01
N ASP A 53 -1.72 -8.48 4.04
CA ASP A 53 -2.20 -9.81 4.47
C ASP A 53 -1.68 -10.92 3.55
N GLU A 54 -1.69 -10.69 2.25
CA GLU A 54 -1.19 -11.63 1.25
C GLU A 54 0.32 -11.86 1.39
N ALA A 55 1.11 -10.81 1.61
CA ALA A 55 2.54 -10.90 1.86
C ALA A 55 2.85 -11.66 3.16
N ILE A 56 2.10 -11.37 4.24
CA ILE A 56 2.29 -12.01 5.56
C ILE A 56 1.87 -13.48 5.50
N SER A 57 0.73 -13.78 4.89
CA SER A 57 0.19 -15.14 4.79
C SER A 57 1.07 -16.07 3.94
N ASN A 58 1.88 -15.52 3.06
CA ASN A 58 2.79 -16.27 2.19
C ASN A 58 4.26 -16.03 2.53
N ILE A 59 4.59 -15.63 3.75
CA ILE A 59 5.96 -15.25 4.14
C ILE A 59 6.99 -16.36 3.91
N ASP A 60 6.56 -17.62 3.96
CA ASP A 60 7.41 -18.80 3.71
C ASP A 60 7.67 -19.02 2.20
N ASN A 61 6.94 -18.37 1.33
CA ASN A 61 7.12 -18.42 -0.13
C ASN A 61 7.83 -17.16 -0.61
N TYR A 62 9.15 -17.15 -0.49
CA TYR A 62 9.97 -15.99 -0.83
C TYR A 62 9.76 -15.47 -2.25
N ASP A 63 9.69 -16.36 -3.24
CA ASP A 63 9.55 -15.97 -4.65
C ASP A 63 8.21 -15.29 -4.90
N PHE A 64 7.14 -15.81 -4.32
CA PHE A 64 5.81 -15.19 -4.39
C PHE A 64 5.79 -13.80 -3.75
N VAL A 65 6.30 -13.68 -2.51
CA VAL A 65 6.31 -12.39 -1.79
C VAL A 65 7.18 -11.38 -2.49
N LYS A 66 8.34 -11.78 -2.99
CA LYS A 66 9.23 -10.92 -3.77
C LYS A 66 8.52 -10.39 -5.03
N ASP A 67 7.87 -11.27 -5.80
CA ASP A 67 7.15 -10.87 -7.01
C ASP A 67 5.98 -9.92 -6.68
N LEU A 68 5.18 -10.22 -5.65
CA LEU A 68 4.10 -9.36 -5.17
C LEU A 68 4.60 -7.95 -4.83
N LEU A 69 5.65 -7.85 -4.01
CA LEU A 69 6.20 -6.56 -3.56
C LEU A 69 6.88 -5.80 -4.70
N THR A 70 7.59 -6.50 -5.60
CA THR A 70 8.21 -5.89 -6.78
C THR A 70 7.15 -5.27 -7.69
N ARG A 71 6.11 -6.00 -8.05
CA ARG A 71 5.01 -5.48 -8.89
C ARG A 71 4.28 -4.32 -8.22
N THR A 72 4.01 -4.44 -6.93
CA THR A 72 3.33 -3.38 -6.17
C THR A 72 4.20 -2.12 -6.09
N GLY A 73 5.50 -2.26 -5.80
CA GLY A 73 6.44 -1.14 -5.78
C GLY A 73 6.55 -0.44 -7.13
N CYS A 74 6.74 -1.22 -8.21
CA CYS A 74 6.81 -0.72 -9.58
C CYS A 74 5.53 0.04 -9.99
N SER A 75 4.35 -0.41 -9.55
CA SER A 75 3.08 0.25 -9.86
C SER A 75 3.01 1.69 -9.38
N HIS A 76 3.77 2.08 -8.36
CA HIS A 76 3.81 3.43 -7.83
C HIS A 76 4.61 4.41 -8.71
N GLN A 77 5.43 3.92 -9.65
CA GLN A 77 6.15 4.77 -10.60
C GLN A 77 5.22 5.58 -11.52
N ARG A 78 3.97 5.15 -11.69
CA ARG A 78 2.95 5.88 -12.49
C ARG A 78 2.57 7.23 -11.89
N PHE A 79 2.85 7.46 -10.61
CA PHE A 79 2.59 8.72 -9.92
C PHE A 79 3.84 9.58 -9.91
N SER A 80 3.89 10.61 -10.76
CA SER A 80 5.08 11.45 -10.97
C SER A 80 5.58 12.17 -9.71
N GLU A 81 4.68 12.43 -8.75
CA GLU A 81 5.02 13.10 -7.49
C GLU A 81 5.42 12.11 -6.39
N PHE A 82 5.24 10.80 -6.61
CA PHE A 82 5.63 9.78 -5.64
C PHE A 82 7.14 9.54 -5.69
N GLN A 83 7.75 9.51 -4.54
CA GLN A 83 9.18 9.21 -4.39
C GLN A 83 9.35 7.92 -3.59
N LYS A 84 10.42 7.16 -3.89
CA LYS A 84 10.74 5.91 -3.20
C LYS A 84 10.64 6.02 -1.67
N ASP A 85 11.17 7.09 -1.10
CA ASP A 85 11.20 7.28 0.36
C ASP A 85 9.83 7.54 0.98
N ASN A 86 8.80 7.79 0.15
CA ASN A 86 7.43 7.93 0.63
C ASN A 86 6.87 6.62 1.20
N PHE A 87 7.36 5.46 0.74
CA PHE A 87 7.02 4.17 1.34
C PHE A 87 7.36 4.12 2.83
N LEU A 88 8.47 4.72 3.26
CA LEU A 88 8.90 4.70 4.66
C LEU A 88 7.97 5.51 5.58
N LYS A 89 7.19 6.45 5.03
CA LYS A 89 6.30 7.31 5.82
C LYS A 89 5.13 6.55 6.43
N ILE A 90 4.72 5.43 5.84
CA ILE A 90 3.62 4.61 6.37
C ILE A 90 4.01 3.75 7.57
N ARG A 91 5.31 3.56 7.82
CA ARG A 91 5.81 2.66 8.86
C ARG A 91 5.23 2.97 10.25
N GLN A 92 5.40 4.20 10.72
CA GLN A 92 4.93 4.59 12.05
C GLN A 92 3.39 4.61 12.13
N PRO A 93 2.66 5.21 11.18
CA PRO A 93 1.21 5.10 11.10
C PRO A 93 0.68 3.66 11.17
N PHE A 94 1.35 2.73 10.49
CA PHE A 94 1.00 1.30 10.55
C PHE A 94 1.18 0.73 11.96
N LEU A 95 2.34 0.92 12.58
CA LEU A 95 2.63 0.40 13.93
C LEU A 95 1.67 0.98 14.98
N ASP A 96 1.37 2.28 14.91
CA ASP A 96 0.43 2.95 15.80
C ASP A 96 -1.00 2.41 15.63
N ALA A 97 -1.45 2.20 14.40
CA ALA A 97 -2.77 1.67 14.12
C ALA A 97 -2.91 0.21 14.59
N VAL A 98 -1.89 -0.62 14.39
CA VAL A 98 -1.85 -2.01 14.89
C VAL A 98 -1.89 -2.02 16.41
N LYS A 99 -1.09 -1.18 17.07
CA LYS A 99 -1.05 -1.06 18.54
C LYS A 99 -2.43 -0.71 19.11
N ILE A 100 -3.13 0.25 18.52
CA ILE A 100 -4.47 0.65 18.93
C ILE A 100 -5.48 -0.48 18.72
N THR A 101 -5.41 -1.14 17.55
CA THR A 101 -6.33 -2.25 17.22
C THR A 101 -6.18 -3.43 18.18
N LEU A 102 -4.96 -3.75 18.58
CA LEU A 102 -4.68 -4.88 19.47
C LEU A 102 -4.87 -4.54 20.95
N GLY A 103 -4.75 -3.25 21.33
CA GLY A 103 -4.89 -2.80 22.70
C GLY A 103 -4.00 -3.61 23.67
N ASP A 104 -4.60 -4.15 24.73
CA ASP A 104 -3.87 -4.92 25.76
C ASP A 104 -3.20 -6.21 25.25
N ARG A 105 -3.55 -6.64 24.04
CA ARG A 105 -2.88 -7.80 23.39
C ARG A 105 -1.57 -7.41 22.71
N TYR A 106 -1.25 -6.12 22.58
CA TYR A 106 -0.01 -5.64 21.99
C TYR A 106 1.12 -5.72 23.00
N THR A 107 2.04 -6.65 22.80
CA THR A 107 3.21 -6.88 23.64
C THR A 107 4.48 -6.39 22.96
N ASP A 108 5.57 -6.22 23.74
CA ASP A 108 6.90 -5.88 23.19
C ASP A 108 7.37 -6.89 22.13
N TYR A 109 7.04 -8.17 22.31
CA TYR A 109 7.31 -9.20 21.32
C TYR A 109 6.56 -8.92 20.00
N MET A 110 5.28 -8.60 20.08
CA MET A 110 4.48 -8.26 18.89
C MET A 110 4.99 -6.98 18.21
N GLU A 111 5.39 -5.98 18.99
CA GLU A 111 6.00 -4.77 18.46
C GLU A 111 7.23 -5.08 17.61
N ASN A 112 8.11 -5.94 18.11
CA ASN A 112 9.29 -6.36 17.38
C ASN A 112 8.92 -7.12 16.09
N VAL A 113 7.96 -8.07 16.16
CA VAL A 113 7.51 -8.84 15.00
C VAL A 113 6.91 -7.90 13.93
N TYR A 114 5.97 -7.02 14.30
CA TYR A 114 5.36 -6.09 13.34
C TYR A 114 6.39 -5.11 12.77
N THR A 115 7.36 -4.66 13.57
CA THR A 115 8.42 -3.78 13.09
C THR A 115 9.30 -4.47 12.05
N LEU A 116 9.71 -5.72 12.29
CA LEU A 116 10.50 -6.48 11.33
C LEU A 116 9.70 -6.75 10.05
N THR A 117 8.44 -7.16 10.19
CA THR A 117 7.55 -7.47 9.07
C THR A 117 7.32 -6.24 8.18
N ILE A 118 6.95 -5.09 8.77
CA ILE A 118 6.72 -3.89 7.97
C ILE A 118 8.00 -3.40 7.30
N ASN A 119 9.16 -3.47 7.97
CA ASN A 119 10.43 -3.09 7.37
C ASN A 119 10.77 -3.97 6.17
N PHE A 120 10.56 -5.29 6.27
CA PHE A 120 10.77 -6.22 5.17
C PHE A 120 9.87 -5.89 3.96
N ILE A 121 8.58 -5.66 4.21
CA ILE A 121 7.62 -5.31 3.16
C ILE A 121 8.00 -3.97 2.50
N LEU A 122 8.29 -2.94 3.28
CA LEU A 122 8.65 -1.63 2.75
C LEU A 122 9.95 -1.68 1.94
N GLN A 123 10.92 -2.49 2.35
CA GLN A 123 12.15 -2.69 1.57
C GLN A 123 11.84 -3.34 0.23
N GLY A 124 11.02 -4.39 0.19
CA GLY A 124 10.60 -5.04 -1.05
C GLY A 124 9.85 -4.11 -2.00
N LEU A 125 8.97 -3.23 -1.47
CA LEU A 125 8.29 -2.19 -2.26
C LEU A 125 9.28 -1.17 -2.84
N MET A 126 10.25 -0.73 -2.05
CA MET A 126 11.29 0.21 -2.50
C MET A 126 12.20 -0.40 -3.58
N ASP A 127 12.56 -1.67 -3.41
CA ASP A 127 13.36 -2.41 -4.40
C ASP A 127 12.58 -2.55 -5.72
N GLY A 128 11.31 -2.90 -5.64
CA GLY A 128 10.43 -2.98 -6.81
C GLY A 128 10.19 -1.63 -7.48
N TYR A 129 10.11 -0.54 -6.71
CA TYR A 129 10.02 0.82 -7.26
C TYR A 129 11.26 1.21 -8.08
N MET A 130 12.44 0.68 -7.74
CA MET A 130 13.71 0.94 -8.41
C MET A 130 14.04 -0.09 -9.50
N ASP A 131 13.17 -1.08 -9.73
CA ASP A 131 13.42 -2.15 -10.71
C ASP A 131 13.17 -1.65 -12.13
N ASP A 132 14.26 -1.29 -12.82
CA ASP A 132 14.25 -0.83 -14.21
C ASP A 132 13.86 -1.95 -15.20
N THR A 133 13.94 -3.23 -14.80
CA THR A 133 13.57 -4.34 -15.68
C THR A 133 12.06 -4.37 -15.94
N ALA A 134 11.26 -3.91 -15.00
CA ALA A 134 9.81 -3.74 -15.19
C ALA A 134 9.49 -2.63 -16.20
N ILE A 135 10.35 -1.62 -16.32
CA ILE A 135 10.27 -0.57 -17.34
C ILE A 135 10.63 -1.14 -18.72
N GLN A 136 11.67 -1.98 -18.79
CA GLN A 136 12.11 -2.59 -20.04
C GLN A 136 11.05 -3.54 -20.60
N ILE A 137 10.37 -4.33 -19.76
CA ILE A 137 9.26 -5.20 -20.18
C ILE A 137 8.10 -4.37 -20.76
N LYS A 138 7.82 -3.19 -20.22
CA LYS A 138 6.82 -2.26 -20.80
C LYS A 138 7.24 -1.71 -22.15
N LEU A 139 8.51 -1.46 -22.35
CA LEU A 139 9.06 -0.94 -23.62
C LEU A 139 9.11 -2.03 -24.71
N ASP A 140 9.48 -3.27 -24.34
CA ASP A 140 9.66 -4.39 -25.28
C ASP A 140 8.31 -5.05 -25.65
N SER A 141 7.32 -5.02 -24.77
CA SER A 141 6.00 -5.62 -24.99
C SER A 141 4.97 -4.68 -25.61
N GLY A 142 5.43 -3.58 -26.20
CA GLY A 142 4.65 -2.53 -26.85
C GLY A 142 3.13 -2.78 -26.98
N HIS A 143 2.31 -2.10 -26.23
CA HIS A 143 0.84 -1.98 -26.31
C HIS A 143 -0.05 -3.08 -25.67
N GLU A 144 0.42 -4.28 -25.36
CA GLU A 144 -0.50 -5.34 -24.87
C GLU A 144 -0.58 -5.44 -23.35
N ILE A 145 0.49 -5.04 -22.63
CA ILE A 145 0.53 -5.12 -21.16
C ILE A 145 -0.23 -3.98 -20.49
N ASP A 146 -0.33 -2.83 -21.12
CA ASP A 146 -1.05 -1.67 -20.55
C ASP A 146 -2.56 -1.92 -20.43
N ARG A 147 -3.15 -2.75 -21.32
CA ARG A 147 -4.55 -3.16 -21.19
C ARG A 147 -4.77 -4.19 -20.10
N ASN A 148 -3.88 -5.17 -19.97
CA ASN A 148 -4.05 -6.23 -18.99
C ASN A 148 -3.79 -5.78 -17.56
N ILE A 149 -2.91 -4.80 -17.33
CA ILE A 149 -2.68 -4.22 -16.00
C ILE A 149 -3.81 -3.27 -15.62
N HIS A 150 -4.36 -2.51 -16.57
CA HIS A 150 -5.56 -1.70 -16.37
C HIS A 150 -6.80 -2.58 -16.13
N GLU A 151 -7.00 -3.64 -16.91
CA GLU A 151 -8.12 -4.55 -16.75
C GLU A 151 -7.98 -5.45 -15.51
N ALA A 152 -6.79 -5.90 -15.14
CA ALA A 152 -6.57 -6.65 -13.91
C ALA A 152 -6.76 -5.78 -12.65
N ASN A 153 -6.30 -4.54 -12.67
CA ASN A 153 -6.52 -3.60 -11.57
C ASN A 153 -7.98 -3.11 -11.52
N ASP A 154 -8.62 -2.83 -12.68
CA ASP A 154 -10.04 -2.46 -12.74
C ASP A 154 -10.95 -3.66 -12.45
N THR A 155 -10.61 -4.86 -12.93
CA THR A 155 -11.45 -6.06 -12.73
C THR A 155 -11.36 -6.57 -11.29
N THR A 156 -10.22 -6.40 -10.62
CA THR A 156 -10.09 -6.72 -9.19
C THR A 156 -10.81 -5.67 -8.33
N PHE A 157 -10.81 -4.40 -8.74
CA PHE A 157 -11.57 -3.33 -8.10
C PHE A 157 -13.08 -3.51 -8.27
N VAL A 158 -13.55 -3.96 -9.44
CA VAL A 158 -14.99 -4.12 -9.73
C VAL A 158 -15.56 -5.40 -9.11
N LYS A 159 -14.82 -6.52 -9.09
CA LYS A 159 -15.30 -7.79 -8.50
C LYS A 159 -15.37 -7.78 -6.97
N ALA A 160 -14.58 -6.97 -6.29
CA ALA A 160 -14.67 -6.82 -4.83
C ALA A 160 -15.85 -5.95 -4.39
N ALA A 161 -16.47 -5.19 -5.31
CA ALA A 161 -17.64 -4.34 -5.03
C ALA A 161 -18.99 -5.02 -5.29
N GLU A 162 -19.01 -6.21 -5.93
CA GLU A 162 -20.26 -6.95 -6.28
C GLU A 162 -20.42 -8.28 -5.48
N SER A 163 -19.57 -8.52 -4.48
CA SER A 163 -19.69 -9.66 -3.54
C SER A 163 -19.87 -9.19 -2.12
#